data_0fb06bc39cefc5d47dcfaa3c37696f7b
#
_entry.id   0fb06bc39cefc5d47dcfaa3c37696f7b
#
_cell.length_a   1.000
_cell.length_b   1.000
_cell.length_c   1.000
_cell.angle_alpha   90.00
_cell.angle_beta   90.00
_cell.angle_gamma   90.00
#
_symmetry.space_group_name_H-M   'P 1'
#
loop_
_entity.id
_entity.type
_entity.pdbx_description
1 polymer ?
#
loop_
_entity_poly.entity_id
_entity_poly.type
_entity_poly.pdbx_seq_one_letter_code
_entity_poly.pdbx_strand_id
1 'polypeptide(L)'
;MALALAAAASAQTAGRITGIIKDPDGKAIKGATVRATNDAVNAHMTSTTDDKGRFAMIGVRSGRWGIVAEAPNFLPLQGAADVSSSNTPVLLLTLQRDPGPMPGALAKTIGEDVAAAEALHKAGRYDDAISAYQAIQAKNARLTAVSLMLGTLYREKAAQEKDTAAKQALLVRAIAAYSDVLKADDTNARARVELGVTQMAAGNLDAATKSFQDIISANPRTTVAAEAAAHLQEIRK
;
A
#
# COMPACT_ATOMS: atom_id res chain seq x y z
N MET A 1 -13.43 -36.73 52.00
CA MET A 1 -12.40 -36.65 50.94
C MET A 1 -12.87 -35.60 49.92
N ALA A 2 -12.26 -34.43 49.96
CA ALA A 2 -12.57 -33.37 48.98
C ALA A 2 -11.52 -33.45 47.84
N LEU A 3 -11.98 -33.75 46.60
CA LEU A 3 -11.16 -33.76 45.41
C LEU A 3 -10.94 -32.29 44.94
N ALA A 4 -9.76 -31.76 45.11
CA ALA A 4 -9.38 -30.47 44.51
C ALA A 4 -9.09 -30.72 43.03
N LEU A 5 -9.95 -30.23 42.14
CA LEU A 5 -9.63 -30.12 40.70
C LEU A 5 -8.61 -28.97 40.52
N ALA A 6 -7.37 -29.32 40.28
CA ALA A 6 -6.37 -28.37 39.83
C ALA A 6 -6.68 -28.04 38.35
N ALA A 7 -7.18 -26.84 38.09
CA ALA A 7 -7.29 -26.33 36.72
C ALA A 7 -5.86 -26.11 36.18
N ALA A 8 -5.43 -26.95 35.26
CA ALA A 8 -4.22 -26.74 34.49
C ALA A 8 -4.38 -25.45 33.63
N ALA A 9 -3.82 -24.34 34.10
CA ALA A 9 -3.70 -23.15 33.27
C ALA A 9 -2.75 -23.51 32.11
N SER A 10 -3.33 -23.67 30.92
CA SER A 10 -2.56 -23.79 29.67
C SER A 10 -1.75 -22.52 29.53
N ALA A 11 -0.45 -22.59 29.80
CA ALA A 11 0.48 -21.52 29.48
C ALA A 11 0.51 -21.37 27.95
N GLN A 12 -0.35 -20.52 27.42
CA GLN A 12 -0.28 -20.13 26.02
C GLN A 12 1.05 -19.42 25.85
N THR A 13 1.94 -20.04 25.09
CA THR A 13 3.22 -19.43 24.73
C THR A 13 2.94 -18.10 24.01
N ALA A 14 3.13 -17.02 24.73
CA ALA A 14 2.86 -15.69 24.22
C ALA A 14 3.97 -15.33 23.21
N GLY A 15 3.56 -14.96 21.99
CA GLY A 15 4.46 -14.45 20.96
C GLY A 15 5.00 -13.07 21.31
N ARG A 16 5.78 -12.53 20.41
CA ARG A 16 6.29 -11.15 20.49
C ARG A 16 6.30 -10.51 19.11
N ILE A 17 6.13 -9.19 19.06
CA ILE A 17 6.40 -8.37 17.88
C ILE A 17 7.58 -7.48 18.23
N THR A 18 8.64 -7.54 17.44
CA THR A 18 9.82 -6.70 17.61
C THR A 18 10.18 -6.05 16.30
N GLY A 19 10.88 -4.92 16.35
CA GLY A 19 11.30 -4.29 15.10
C GLY A 19 12.22 -3.09 15.33
N ILE A 20 12.64 -2.51 14.22
CA ILE A 20 13.45 -1.31 14.16
C ILE A 20 12.79 -0.34 13.21
N ILE A 21 12.68 0.92 13.63
CA ILE A 21 12.18 2.02 12.79
C ILE A 21 13.32 2.94 12.43
N LYS A 22 13.45 3.21 11.13
CA LYS A 22 14.46 4.10 10.56
C LYS A 22 13.82 5.13 9.64
N ASP A 23 14.54 6.22 9.38
CA ASP A 23 14.22 7.15 8.30
C ASP A 23 14.79 6.66 6.93
N PRO A 24 14.50 7.34 5.81
CA PRO A 24 15.00 6.96 4.50
C PRO A 24 16.53 6.98 4.38
N ASP A 25 17.22 7.74 5.25
CA ASP A 25 18.67 7.81 5.29
C ASP A 25 19.29 6.70 6.15
N GLY A 26 18.44 5.79 6.70
CA GLY A 26 18.86 4.67 7.54
C GLY A 26 19.11 5.04 9.01
N LYS A 27 18.83 6.29 9.41
CA LYS A 27 18.98 6.75 10.78
C LYS A 27 17.82 6.24 11.65
N ALA A 28 18.14 5.74 12.85
CA ALA A 28 17.15 5.28 13.80
C ALA A 28 16.20 6.40 14.26
N ILE A 29 14.90 6.11 14.31
CA ILE A 29 13.88 7.05 14.83
C ILE A 29 13.58 6.68 16.27
N LYS A 30 13.99 7.55 17.22
CA LYS A 30 13.63 7.47 18.63
C LYS A 30 12.24 8.03 18.86
N GLY A 31 11.49 7.44 19.79
CA GLY A 31 10.19 7.96 20.23
C GLY A 31 9.06 7.74 19.23
N ALA A 32 9.27 6.93 18.18
CA ALA A 32 8.20 6.53 17.31
C ALA A 32 7.22 5.61 18.06
N THR A 33 5.93 5.85 17.88
CA THR A 33 4.86 5.03 18.46
C THR A 33 4.47 3.94 17.48
N VAL A 34 4.47 2.69 17.95
CA VAL A 34 4.00 1.53 17.18
C VAL A 34 2.73 1.01 17.83
N ARG A 35 1.65 0.95 17.09
CA ARG A 35 0.39 0.30 17.51
C ARG A 35 0.21 -1.00 16.74
N ALA A 36 -0.18 -2.05 17.44
CA ALA A 36 -0.52 -3.33 16.88
C ALA A 36 -1.96 -3.69 17.28
N THR A 37 -2.79 -4.08 16.31
CA THR A 37 -4.20 -4.45 16.50
C THR A 37 -4.47 -5.82 15.91
N ASN A 38 -5.30 -6.60 16.61
CA ASN A 38 -5.82 -7.87 16.10
C ASN A 38 -7.32 -7.93 16.39
N ASP A 39 -8.12 -7.62 15.38
CA ASP A 39 -9.58 -7.52 15.50
C ASP A 39 -10.23 -8.87 15.77
N ALA A 40 -9.62 -9.98 15.33
CA ALA A 40 -10.15 -11.32 15.55
C ALA A 40 -10.24 -11.72 17.04
N VAL A 41 -9.37 -11.12 17.87
CA VAL A 41 -9.31 -11.37 19.33
C VAL A 41 -9.50 -10.09 20.13
N ASN A 42 -9.96 -9.01 19.49
CA ASN A 42 -10.16 -7.68 20.07
C ASN A 42 -8.99 -7.25 20.96
N ALA A 43 -7.77 -7.34 20.42
CA ALA A 43 -6.55 -7.02 21.15
C ALA A 43 -5.80 -5.86 20.49
N HIS A 44 -5.23 -5.00 21.33
CA HIS A 44 -4.39 -3.89 20.90
C HIS A 44 -3.18 -3.77 21.81
N MET A 45 -2.05 -3.37 21.24
CA MET A 45 -0.80 -3.13 21.96
C MET A 45 -0.12 -1.88 21.40
N THR A 46 0.63 -1.21 22.26
CA THR A 46 1.43 -0.03 21.87
C THR A 46 2.82 -0.15 22.45
N SER A 47 3.81 0.26 21.69
CA SER A 47 5.21 0.36 22.10
C SER A 47 5.83 1.62 21.51
N THR A 48 6.90 2.10 22.15
CA THR A 48 7.66 3.28 21.68
C THR A 48 9.10 2.86 21.40
N THR A 49 9.71 3.41 20.36
CA THR A 49 11.08 3.08 19.99
C THR A 49 12.13 3.72 20.90
N ASP A 50 13.20 2.97 21.17
CA ASP A 50 14.38 3.41 21.92
C ASP A 50 15.33 4.28 21.06
N ASP A 51 16.50 4.66 21.61
CA ASP A 51 17.52 5.47 20.92
C ASP A 51 18.10 4.80 19.66
N LYS A 52 17.94 3.48 19.53
CA LYS A 52 18.36 2.71 18.35
C LYS A 52 17.20 2.39 17.42
N GLY A 53 16.04 3.05 17.62
CA GLY A 53 14.82 2.83 16.85
C GLY A 53 14.14 1.50 17.12
N ARG A 54 14.51 0.75 18.15
CA ARG A 54 13.99 -0.59 18.46
C ARG A 54 12.74 -0.50 19.30
N PHE A 55 11.78 -1.35 18.99
CA PHE A 55 10.57 -1.55 19.79
C PHE A 55 10.33 -3.03 20.03
N ALA A 56 9.57 -3.34 21.09
CA ALA A 56 9.15 -4.69 21.42
C ALA A 56 7.77 -4.68 22.08
N MET A 57 6.94 -5.63 21.69
CA MET A 57 5.67 -5.97 22.31
C MET A 57 5.74 -7.44 22.72
N ILE A 58 5.56 -7.74 23.99
CA ILE A 58 5.67 -9.08 24.57
C ILE A 58 4.28 -9.52 25.02
N GLY A 59 4.00 -10.82 24.95
CA GLY A 59 2.70 -11.33 25.36
C GLY A 59 1.67 -11.30 24.23
N VAL A 60 2.13 -11.21 22.98
CA VAL A 60 1.28 -11.12 21.79
C VAL A 60 0.67 -12.49 21.47
N ARG A 61 -0.64 -12.56 21.29
CA ARG A 61 -1.33 -13.78 20.85
C ARG A 61 -0.97 -14.11 19.41
N SER A 62 -0.93 -15.41 19.07
CA SER A 62 -0.74 -15.85 17.69
C SER A 62 -1.87 -15.34 16.79
N GLY A 63 -1.54 -15.02 15.55
CA GLY A 63 -2.48 -14.51 14.55
C GLY A 63 -1.91 -13.35 13.75
N ARG A 64 -2.72 -12.79 12.87
CA ARG A 64 -2.36 -11.64 12.05
C ARG A 64 -2.66 -10.34 12.80
N TRP A 65 -1.69 -9.47 12.87
CA TRP A 65 -1.74 -8.17 13.53
C TRP A 65 -1.54 -7.05 12.53
N GLY A 66 -2.46 -6.09 12.51
CA GLY A 66 -2.25 -4.82 11.83
C GLY A 66 -1.25 -3.98 12.60
N ILE A 67 -0.28 -3.39 11.91
CA ILE A 67 0.78 -2.56 12.52
C ILE A 67 0.64 -1.14 11.98
N VAL A 68 0.66 -0.16 12.87
CA VAL A 68 0.75 1.26 12.52
C VAL A 68 1.93 1.86 13.26
N ALA A 69 2.86 2.46 12.53
CA ALA A 69 4.01 3.16 13.10
C ALA A 69 3.91 4.66 12.78
N GLU A 70 4.09 5.51 13.79
CA GLU A 70 3.97 6.96 13.70
C GLU A 70 5.12 7.64 14.44
N ALA A 71 5.62 8.74 13.89
CA ALA A 71 6.58 9.62 14.57
C ALA A 71 6.36 11.07 14.14
N PRO A 72 6.69 12.07 14.99
CA PRO A 72 6.64 13.49 14.61
C PRO A 72 7.47 13.76 13.36
N ASN A 73 6.94 14.52 12.42
CA ASN A 73 7.57 14.87 11.13
C ASN A 73 7.77 13.67 10.17
N PHE A 74 7.05 12.58 10.38
CA PHE A 74 7.03 11.43 9.48
C PHE A 74 5.60 11.05 9.11
N LEU A 75 5.42 10.52 7.91
CA LEU A 75 4.15 9.95 7.47
C LEU A 75 3.89 8.64 8.22
N PRO A 76 2.65 8.38 8.66
CA PRO A 76 2.28 7.11 9.27
C PRO A 76 2.54 5.95 8.28
N LEU A 77 3.12 4.87 8.79
CA LEU A 77 3.30 3.62 8.03
C LEU A 77 2.33 2.58 8.56
N GLN A 78 1.61 1.95 7.63
CA GLN A 78 0.72 0.82 7.92
C GLN A 78 1.32 -0.46 7.34
N GLY A 79 1.10 -1.58 8.03
CA GLY A 79 1.57 -2.89 7.61
C GLY A 79 0.88 -4.00 8.41
N ALA A 80 1.35 -5.23 8.25
CA ALA A 80 0.85 -6.36 9.02
C ALA A 80 2.01 -7.28 9.43
N ALA A 81 1.80 -8.01 10.54
CA ALA A 81 2.71 -9.03 11.03
C ALA A 81 1.95 -10.30 11.40
N ASP A 82 2.41 -11.45 10.92
CA ASP A 82 1.90 -12.74 11.34
C ASP A 82 2.71 -13.22 12.54
N VAL A 83 2.06 -13.33 13.69
CA VAL A 83 2.65 -13.74 14.96
C VAL A 83 2.38 -15.23 15.20
N SER A 84 3.44 -15.99 15.44
CA SER A 84 3.32 -17.36 15.92
C SER A 84 4.07 -17.54 17.24
N SER A 85 3.75 -18.60 17.99
CA SER A 85 4.40 -18.92 19.27
C SER A 85 5.89 -19.26 19.13
N SER A 86 6.32 -19.68 17.92
CA SER A 86 7.67 -20.19 17.66
C SER A 86 8.58 -19.22 16.94
N ASN A 87 8.03 -18.31 16.14
CA ASN A 87 8.83 -17.36 15.34
C ASN A 87 8.04 -16.11 14.97
N THR A 88 8.51 -14.97 15.44
CA THR A 88 8.03 -13.67 14.94
C THR A 88 9.19 -12.92 14.30
N PRO A 89 9.11 -12.57 13.02
CA PRO A 89 10.18 -11.86 12.34
C PRO A 89 10.40 -10.48 12.94
N VAL A 90 11.63 -9.99 12.89
CA VAL A 90 11.95 -8.61 13.26
C VAL A 90 11.44 -7.70 12.14
N LEU A 91 10.54 -6.77 12.45
CA LEU A 91 10.00 -5.81 11.50
C LEU A 91 11.02 -4.70 11.24
N LEU A 92 11.40 -4.51 9.98
CA LEU A 92 12.22 -3.39 9.56
C LEU A 92 11.31 -2.37 8.87
N LEU A 93 11.02 -1.27 9.56
CA LEU A 93 10.09 -0.25 9.10
C LEU A 93 10.85 1.04 8.76
N THR A 94 10.56 1.61 7.58
CA THR A 94 11.14 2.89 7.16
C THR A 94 10.03 3.92 7.05
N LEU A 95 10.00 4.89 7.97
CA LEU A 95 9.05 6.01 7.90
C LEU A 95 9.56 7.07 6.93
N GLN A 96 8.69 7.48 6.02
CA GLN A 96 8.95 8.61 5.13
C GLN A 96 8.79 9.92 5.89
N ARG A 97 9.68 10.90 5.65
CA ARG A 97 9.54 12.22 6.25
C ARG A 97 8.27 12.90 5.78
N ASP A 98 7.52 13.47 6.71
CA ASP A 98 6.39 14.33 6.36
C ASP A 98 6.94 15.64 5.76
N PRO A 99 6.63 15.97 4.51
CA PRO A 99 7.05 17.23 3.91
C PRO A 99 6.34 18.44 4.53
N GLY A 100 5.45 18.21 5.50
CA GLY A 100 4.55 19.24 6.03
C GLY A 100 3.41 19.57 5.05
N PRO A 101 2.52 20.49 5.46
CA PRO A 101 1.44 20.97 4.62
C PRO A 101 2.00 21.68 3.40
N MET A 102 1.45 21.35 2.23
CA MET A 102 1.82 22.04 0.99
C MET A 102 1.49 23.54 1.15
N PRO A 103 2.42 24.46 0.77
CA PRO A 103 2.12 25.89 0.78
C PRO A 103 0.82 26.17 0.03
N GLY A 104 -0.09 26.97 0.63
CA GLY A 104 -1.43 27.20 0.08
C GLY A 104 -1.44 27.70 -1.36
N ALA A 105 -0.48 28.57 -1.72
CA ALA A 105 -0.30 29.03 -3.11
C ALA A 105 0.03 27.86 -4.06
N LEU A 106 0.90 26.92 -3.66
CA LEU A 106 1.26 25.76 -4.47
C LEU A 106 0.08 24.77 -4.57
N ALA A 107 -0.67 24.56 -3.48
CA ALA A 107 -1.85 23.71 -3.48
C ALA A 107 -2.92 24.24 -4.44
N LYS A 108 -3.16 25.56 -4.45
CA LYS A 108 -4.09 26.21 -5.38
C LYS A 108 -3.66 26.01 -6.82
N THR A 109 -2.39 26.30 -7.13
CA THR A 109 -1.84 26.13 -8.50
C THR A 109 -1.94 24.69 -8.97
N ILE A 110 -1.60 23.71 -8.11
CA ILE A 110 -1.73 22.28 -8.44
C ILE A 110 -3.20 21.92 -8.69
N GLY A 111 -4.14 22.45 -7.90
CA GLY A 111 -5.57 22.23 -8.11
C GLY A 111 -6.06 22.75 -9.47
N GLU A 112 -5.62 23.93 -9.87
CA GLU A 112 -5.92 24.52 -11.19
C GLU A 112 -5.29 23.70 -12.33
N ASP A 113 -4.04 23.26 -12.18
CA ASP A 113 -3.35 22.41 -13.17
C ASP A 113 -4.04 21.05 -13.31
N VAL A 114 -4.47 20.43 -12.20
CA VAL A 114 -5.22 19.16 -12.22
C VAL A 114 -6.54 19.33 -12.95
N ALA A 115 -7.29 20.38 -12.65
CA ALA A 115 -8.56 20.64 -13.36
C ALA A 115 -8.37 20.84 -14.87
N ALA A 116 -7.29 21.52 -15.28
CA ALA A 116 -6.95 21.67 -16.69
C ALA A 116 -6.58 20.32 -17.35
N ALA A 117 -5.77 19.48 -16.65
CA ALA A 117 -5.40 18.15 -17.12
C ALA A 117 -6.62 17.22 -17.24
N GLU A 118 -7.56 17.28 -16.29
CA GLU A 118 -8.82 16.54 -16.36
C GLU A 118 -9.71 16.98 -17.54
N ALA A 119 -9.74 18.26 -17.85
CA ALA A 119 -10.46 18.75 -19.00
C ALA A 119 -9.89 18.20 -20.32
N LEU A 120 -8.56 18.11 -20.42
CA LEU A 120 -7.89 17.49 -21.58
C LEU A 120 -8.23 16.00 -21.68
N HIS A 121 -8.21 15.28 -20.56
CA HIS A 121 -8.60 13.86 -20.51
C HIS A 121 -10.06 13.68 -20.98
N LYS A 122 -11.01 14.43 -20.44
CA LYS A 122 -12.42 14.39 -20.84
C LYS A 122 -12.64 14.72 -22.32
N ALA A 123 -11.77 15.53 -22.89
CA ALA A 123 -11.77 15.84 -24.33
C ALA A 123 -11.11 14.76 -25.21
N GLY A 124 -10.63 13.65 -24.63
CA GLY A 124 -9.92 12.58 -25.33
C GLY A 124 -8.51 12.96 -25.80
N ARG A 125 -7.98 14.09 -25.34
CA ARG A 125 -6.65 14.60 -25.69
C ARG A 125 -5.58 13.95 -24.80
N TYR A 126 -5.38 12.64 -24.96
CA TYR A 126 -4.56 11.84 -24.06
C TYR A 126 -3.11 12.33 -23.95
N ASP A 127 -2.46 12.71 -25.06
CA ASP A 127 -1.07 13.16 -25.05
C ASP A 127 -0.90 14.47 -24.28
N ASP A 128 -1.83 15.39 -24.46
CA ASP A 128 -1.82 16.66 -23.76
C ASP A 128 -2.11 16.47 -22.26
N ALA A 129 -3.07 15.61 -21.93
CA ALA A 129 -3.39 15.26 -20.56
C ALA A 129 -2.20 14.59 -19.85
N ILE A 130 -1.55 13.64 -20.49
CA ILE A 130 -0.34 12.98 -19.99
C ILE A 130 0.75 14.02 -19.71
N SER A 131 1.02 14.92 -20.67
CA SER A 131 2.03 15.97 -20.52
C SER A 131 1.69 16.92 -19.36
N ALA A 132 0.42 17.29 -19.20
CA ALA A 132 -0.04 18.13 -18.10
C ALA A 132 0.14 17.43 -16.74
N TYR A 133 -0.27 16.16 -16.60
CA TYR A 133 -0.06 15.41 -15.36
C TYR A 133 1.41 15.16 -15.04
N GLN A 134 2.27 14.93 -16.04
CA GLN A 134 3.72 14.83 -15.85
C GLN A 134 4.31 16.15 -15.33
N ALA A 135 3.85 17.30 -15.82
CA ALA A 135 4.26 18.61 -15.31
C ALA A 135 3.84 18.82 -13.84
N ILE A 136 2.63 18.35 -13.46
CA ILE A 136 2.18 18.37 -12.06
C ILE A 136 3.05 17.44 -11.20
N GLN A 137 3.35 16.24 -11.67
CA GLN A 137 4.22 15.28 -10.97
C GLN A 137 5.62 15.83 -10.74
N ALA A 138 6.17 16.56 -11.71
CA ALA A 138 7.46 17.23 -11.57
C ALA A 138 7.47 18.30 -10.47
N LYS A 139 6.34 19.00 -10.24
CA LYS A 139 6.19 19.97 -9.15
C LYS A 139 6.10 19.28 -7.78
N ASN A 140 5.52 18.10 -7.72
CA ASN A 140 5.41 17.30 -6.49
C ASN A 140 5.28 15.81 -6.81
N ALA A 141 6.40 15.09 -6.77
CA ALA A 141 6.49 13.66 -7.07
C ALA A 141 5.70 12.75 -6.09
N ARG A 142 5.21 13.29 -4.96
CA ARG A 142 4.48 12.52 -3.94
C ARG A 142 2.97 12.53 -4.13
N LEU A 143 2.47 13.19 -5.17
CA LEU A 143 1.04 13.18 -5.49
C LEU A 143 0.64 11.83 -6.12
N THR A 144 0.40 10.83 -5.27
CA THR A 144 -0.01 9.47 -5.70
C THR A 144 -1.25 9.49 -6.60
N ALA A 145 -2.18 10.42 -6.36
CA ALA A 145 -3.33 10.63 -7.24
C ALA A 145 -2.92 10.97 -8.68
N VAL A 146 -1.85 11.75 -8.87
CA VAL A 146 -1.32 12.08 -10.21
C VAL A 146 -0.74 10.84 -10.88
N SER A 147 0.02 10.02 -10.14
CA SER A 147 0.54 8.75 -10.68
C SER A 147 -0.58 7.79 -11.03
N LEU A 148 -1.66 7.73 -10.22
CA LEU A 148 -2.84 6.92 -10.52
C LEU A 148 -3.49 7.37 -11.85
N MET A 149 -3.67 8.68 -12.04
CA MET A 149 -4.23 9.24 -13.27
C MET A 149 -3.34 9.00 -14.48
N LEU A 150 -2.03 9.14 -14.35
CA LEU A 150 -1.09 8.81 -15.43
C LEU A 150 -1.20 7.33 -15.84
N GLY A 151 -1.32 6.42 -14.87
CA GLY A 151 -1.55 5.01 -15.14
C GLY A 151 -2.84 4.78 -15.95
N THR A 152 -3.93 5.43 -15.55
CA THR A 152 -5.22 5.38 -16.25
C THR A 152 -5.11 5.91 -17.69
N LEU A 153 -4.51 7.07 -17.87
CA LEU A 153 -4.33 7.69 -19.19
C LEU A 153 -3.48 6.84 -20.15
N TYR A 154 -2.37 6.27 -19.66
CA TYR A 154 -1.55 5.36 -20.45
C TYR A 154 -2.34 4.11 -20.88
N ARG A 155 -3.12 3.52 -19.97
CA ARG A 155 -3.94 2.34 -20.27
C ARG A 155 -5.06 2.65 -21.27
N GLU A 156 -5.77 3.77 -21.10
CA GLU A 156 -6.83 4.20 -22.01
C GLU A 156 -6.28 4.53 -23.39
N LYS A 157 -5.15 5.22 -23.46
CA LYS A 157 -4.46 5.47 -24.74
C LYS A 157 -4.02 4.15 -25.39
N ALA A 158 -3.49 3.19 -24.61
CA ALA A 158 -3.12 1.87 -25.11
C ALA A 158 -4.30 1.10 -25.70
N ALA A 159 -5.51 1.28 -25.14
CA ALA A 159 -6.73 0.65 -25.68
C ALA A 159 -7.11 1.18 -27.08
N GLN A 160 -6.70 2.40 -27.42
CA GLN A 160 -6.97 3.01 -28.72
C GLN A 160 -5.82 2.81 -29.73
N GLU A 161 -4.63 2.40 -29.23
CA GLU A 161 -3.44 2.21 -30.05
C GLU A 161 -3.57 0.95 -30.93
N LYS A 162 -3.29 1.10 -32.22
CA LYS A 162 -3.35 0.01 -33.22
C LYS A 162 -2.00 -0.67 -33.41
N ASP A 163 -0.91 0.06 -33.22
CA ASP A 163 0.43 -0.49 -33.28
C ASP A 163 0.72 -1.29 -32.01
N THR A 164 1.05 -2.56 -32.18
CA THR A 164 1.26 -3.48 -31.06
C THR A 164 2.44 -3.07 -30.17
N ALA A 165 3.53 -2.57 -30.76
CA ALA A 165 4.72 -2.17 -30.01
C ALA A 165 4.45 -0.89 -29.22
N ALA A 166 3.77 0.09 -29.84
CA ALA A 166 3.35 1.32 -29.17
C ALA A 166 2.35 1.04 -28.03
N LYS A 167 1.37 0.16 -28.28
CA LYS A 167 0.42 -0.30 -27.26
C LYS A 167 1.14 -0.92 -26.06
N GLN A 168 2.07 -1.83 -26.33
CA GLN A 168 2.83 -2.48 -25.26
C GLN A 168 3.67 -1.47 -24.45
N ALA A 169 4.30 -0.49 -25.11
CA ALA A 169 5.06 0.56 -24.46
C ALA A 169 4.17 1.41 -23.53
N LEU A 170 2.94 1.71 -23.92
CA LEU A 170 1.97 2.43 -23.09
C LEU A 170 1.54 1.60 -21.87
N LEU A 171 1.27 0.29 -22.05
CA LEU A 171 0.93 -0.60 -20.94
C LEU A 171 2.05 -0.73 -19.93
N VAL A 172 3.31 -0.79 -20.37
CA VAL A 172 4.49 -0.77 -19.48
C VAL A 172 4.54 0.51 -18.64
N ARG A 173 4.27 1.68 -19.27
CA ARG A 173 4.21 2.96 -18.55
C ARG A 173 3.05 2.99 -17.52
N ALA A 174 1.89 2.43 -17.86
CA ALA A 174 0.76 2.32 -16.95
C ALA A 174 1.10 1.44 -15.74
N ILE A 175 1.71 0.28 -15.96
CA ILE A 175 2.18 -0.63 -14.89
C ILE A 175 3.17 0.09 -13.97
N ALA A 176 4.12 0.84 -14.53
CA ALA A 176 5.09 1.60 -13.74
C ALA A 176 4.38 2.65 -12.86
N ALA A 177 3.44 3.42 -13.43
CA ALA A 177 2.71 4.45 -12.70
C ALA A 177 1.88 3.88 -11.54
N TYR A 178 1.16 2.78 -11.73
CA TYR A 178 0.43 2.11 -10.64
C TYR A 178 1.37 1.48 -9.60
N SER A 179 2.51 0.96 -10.03
CA SER A 179 3.53 0.43 -9.11
C SER A 179 4.13 1.54 -8.24
N ASP A 180 4.30 2.75 -8.76
CA ASP A 180 4.78 3.89 -7.97
C ASP A 180 3.74 4.34 -6.92
N VAL A 181 2.44 4.25 -7.22
CA VAL A 181 1.39 4.43 -6.20
C VAL A 181 1.54 3.40 -5.08
N LEU A 182 1.71 2.12 -5.43
CA LEU A 182 1.84 1.03 -4.45
C LEU A 182 3.14 1.06 -3.65
N LYS A 183 4.22 1.66 -4.17
CA LYS A 183 5.44 1.93 -3.38
C LYS A 183 5.22 3.00 -2.31
N ALA A 184 4.35 3.97 -2.59
CA ALA A 184 4.02 5.03 -1.65
C ALA A 184 2.92 4.62 -0.66
N ASP A 185 1.95 3.82 -1.10
CA ASP A 185 0.83 3.28 -0.33
C ASP A 185 0.51 1.86 -0.82
N ASP A 186 1.08 0.87 -0.14
CA ASP A 186 0.93 -0.55 -0.47
C ASP A 186 -0.49 -1.08 -0.17
N THR A 187 -1.29 -0.32 0.58
CA THR A 187 -2.69 -0.65 0.89
C THR A 187 -3.68 -0.13 -0.13
N ASN A 188 -3.23 0.63 -1.14
CA ASN A 188 -4.08 1.23 -2.16
C ASN A 188 -4.73 0.15 -3.05
N ALA A 189 -5.91 -0.30 -2.64
CA ALA A 189 -6.64 -1.35 -3.33
C ALA A 189 -6.98 -0.97 -4.78
N ARG A 190 -7.31 0.30 -5.05
CA ARG A 190 -7.61 0.77 -6.41
C ARG A 190 -6.41 0.64 -7.33
N ALA A 191 -5.24 1.13 -6.89
CA ALA A 191 -4.00 1.00 -7.68
C ALA A 191 -3.66 -0.47 -7.95
N ARG A 192 -3.90 -1.37 -7.00
CA ARG A 192 -3.64 -2.79 -7.15
C ARG A 192 -4.57 -3.46 -8.16
N VAL A 193 -5.87 -3.11 -8.18
CA VAL A 193 -6.81 -3.57 -9.21
C VAL A 193 -6.38 -3.10 -10.58
N GLU A 194 -6.14 -1.80 -10.73
CA GLU A 194 -5.73 -1.21 -12.01
C GLU A 194 -4.41 -1.80 -12.52
N LEU A 195 -3.48 -2.09 -11.60
CA LEU A 195 -2.23 -2.80 -11.94
C LEU A 195 -2.54 -4.19 -12.50
N GLY A 196 -3.38 -4.98 -11.83
CA GLY A 196 -3.76 -6.32 -12.28
C GLY A 196 -4.44 -6.30 -13.64
N VAL A 197 -5.41 -5.41 -13.85
CA VAL A 197 -6.11 -5.23 -15.14
C VAL A 197 -5.13 -4.84 -16.25
N THR A 198 -4.17 -3.95 -15.95
CA THR A 198 -3.16 -3.53 -16.92
C THR A 198 -2.18 -4.65 -17.25
N GLN A 199 -1.81 -5.46 -16.25
CA GLN A 199 -0.99 -6.66 -16.46
C GLN A 199 -1.69 -7.69 -17.33
N MET A 200 -3.01 -7.90 -17.16
CA MET A 200 -3.81 -8.73 -18.08
C MET A 200 -3.75 -8.20 -19.51
N ALA A 201 -4.00 -6.90 -19.69
CA ALA A 201 -3.97 -6.26 -21.01
C ALA A 201 -2.58 -6.35 -21.69
N ALA A 202 -1.51 -6.40 -20.88
CA ALA A 202 -0.13 -6.58 -21.35
C ALA A 202 0.24 -8.06 -21.61
N GLY A 203 -0.65 -9.01 -21.33
CA GLY A 203 -0.39 -10.45 -21.42
C GLY A 203 0.40 -11.05 -20.23
N ASN A 204 0.62 -10.29 -19.19
CA ASN A 204 1.37 -10.71 -17.98
C ASN A 204 0.42 -11.42 -16.99
N LEU A 205 -0.14 -12.58 -17.40
CA LEU A 205 -1.23 -13.25 -16.67
C LEU A 205 -0.84 -13.74 -15.27
N ASP A 206 0.39 -14.20 -15.08
CA ASP A 206 0.88 -14.63 -13.77
C ASP A 206 0.94 -13.47 -12.77
N ALA A 207 1.47 -12.32 -13.21
CA ALA A 207 1.55 -11.13 -12.39
C ALA A 207 0.15 -10.58 -12.06
N ALA A 208 -0.77 -10.58 -13.03
CA ALA A 208 -2.16 -10.20 -12.83
C ALA A 208 -2.86 -11.11 -11.81
N THR A 209 -2.69 -12.41 -11.96
CA THR A 209 -3.23 -13.42 -11.02
C THR A 209 -2.75 -13.14 -9.60
N LYS A 210 -1.45 -12.91 -9.42
CA LYS A 210 -0.90 -12.56 -8.11
C LYS A 210 -1.50 -11.27 -7.55
N SER A 211 -1.59 -10.21 -8.34
CA SER A 211 -2.17 -8.93 -7.93
C SER A 211 -3.61 -9.10 -7.41
N PHE A 212 -4.45 -9.87 -8.13
CA PHE A 212 -5.84 -10.12 -7.71
C PHE A 212 -5.94 -11.02 -6.48
N GLN A 213 -5.10 -12.06 -6.36
CA GLN A 213 -5.04 -12.91 -5.16
C GLN A 213 -4.66 -12.12 -3.91
N ASP A 214 -3.68 -11.22 -4.02
CA ASP A 214 -3.25 -10.35 -2.92
C ASP A 214 -4.41 -9.45 -2.45
N ILE A 215 -5.24 -8.91 -3.37
CA ILE A 215 -6.42 -8.12 -3.02
C ILE A 215 -7.44 -8.95 -2.24
N ILE A 216 -7.79 -10.13 -2.75
CA ILE A 216 -8.79 -11.01 -2.14
C ILE A 216 -8.33 -11.46 -0.75
N SER A 217 -7.04 -11.78 -0.61
CA SER A 217 -6.45 -12.21 0.67
C SER A 217 -6.43 -11.11 1.70
N ALA A 218 -6.15 -9.86 1.29
CA ALA A 218 -6.09 -8.72 2.20
C ALA A 218 -7.46 -8.30 2.72
N ASN A 219 -8.51 -8.32 1.86
CA ASN A 219 -9.84 -7.79 2.20
C ASN A 219 -10.98 -8.61 1.55
N PRO A 220 -11.21 -9.88 1.97
CA PRO A 220 -12.03 -10.84 1.24
C PRO A 220 -13.53 -10.50 1.11
N ARG A 221 -14.02 -9.53 1.90
CA ARG A 221 -15.46 -9.15 1.93
C ARG A 221 -15.74 -7.78 1.34
N THR A 222 -14.82 -7.24 0.53
CA THR A 222 -14.96 -5.92 -0.10
C THR A 222 -15.46 -6.05 -1.54
N THR A 223 -16.04 -4.98 -2.08
CA THR A 223 -16.41 -4.88 -3.50
C THR A 223 -15.17 -5.02 -4.39
N VAL A 224 -14.02 -4.51 -3.95
CA VAL A 224 -12.74 -4.62 -4.65
C VAL A 224 -12.26 -6.07 -4.75
N ALA A 225 -12.46 -6.87 -3.69
CA ALA A 225 -12.17 -8.30 -3.72
C ALA A 225 -13.10 -9.07 -4.67
N ALA A 226 -14.35 -8.68 -4.75
CA ALA A 226 -15.32 -9.27 -5.70
C ALA A 226 -14.94 -8.94 -7.16
N GLU A 227 -14.51 -7.70 -7.43
CA GLU A 227 -13.98 -7.27 -8.73
C GLU A 227 -12.72 -8.08 -9.11
N ALA A 228 -11.77 -8.20 -8.19
CA ALA A 228 -10.56 -9.01 -8.40
C ALA A 228 -10.87 -10.50 -8.66
N ALA A 229 -11.86 -11.06 -7.97
CA ALA A 229 -12.29 -12.44 -8.20
C ALA A 229 -12.92 -12.64 -9.60
N ALA A 230 -13.66 -11.65 -10.11
CA ALA A 230 -14.19 -11.68 -11.46
C ALA A 230 -13.06 -11.72 -12.50
N HIS A 231 -12.04 -10.88 -12.36
CA HIS A 231 -10.88 -10.88 -13.26
C HIS A 231 -10.08 -12.19 -13.19
N LEU A 232 -9.97 -12.84 -12.02
CA LEU A 232 -9.36 -14.16 -11.94
C LEU A 232 -10.14 -15.23 -12.71
N GLN A 233 -11.47 -15.11 -12.80
CA GLN A 233 -12.28 -16.00 -13.62
C GLN A 233 -12.08 -15.77 -15.11
N GLU A 234 -11.83 -14.52 -15.53
CA GLU A 234 -11.50 -14.17 -16.92
C GLU A 234 -10.17 -14.77 -17.36
N ILE A 235 -9.14 -14.72 -16.49
CA ILE A 235 -7.82 -15.30 -16.77
C ILE A 235 -7.86 -16.83 -16.96
N ARG A 236 -8.80 -17.52 -16.32
CA ARG A 236 -8.92 -18.99 -16.35
C ARG A 236 -9.67 -19.54 -17.55
N LYS A 237 -10.29 -18.68 -18.36
CA LYS A 237 -11.02 -19.07 -19.57
C LYS A 237 -10.11 -19.14 -20.78
#